data_95329b009e7b8a1d4e39a7c46561ae9f
#
_entry.id   95329b009e7b8a1d4e39a7c46561ae9f
#
_cell.length_a   1.000
_cell.length_b   1.000
_cell.length_c   1.000
_cell.angle_alpha   90.00
_cell.angle_beta   90.00
_cell.angle_gamma   90.00
#
_symmetry.space_group_name_H-M   'P 1'
#
loop_
_entity.id
_entity.type
_entity.pdbx_description
1 polymer ?
#
loop_
_entity_poly.entity_id
_entity_poly.type
_entity_poly.pdbx_seq_one_letter_code
_entity_poly.pdbx_strand_id
1 'polypeptide(L)'
;MILDAYRSCGWRHRGFDTGYGKVVNRWNWVRTFDGIKDERTLLASYKPRTRWSVNRARTSGVRVRELGADELGTFVDIERKTAGRRGFMARDEDYYRRFKETFGSRARFMLAEIHADELLAGLTAEHDRLADRLDSLRTRYEAHATTRLKRQIDDTARNLTALERRLDEARALTTHGSVIPAACALFVEHRRETVYLTAGALPEYRAYQAPALLVHEGMLRLCVNSTQPRRFNMYGITGVFNDPDDEGRGVLEFKQGFDGHAEELAGAFILPTSTIRYKLSEAAHTIKLLKEAGR
;
A
#
# COMPACT_ATOMS: atom_id res chain seq x y z
N MET A 1 12.64 29.84 13.18
CA MET A 1 11.44 29.97 14.06
C MET A 1 11.19 28.74 14.95
N ILE A 2 10.83 27.53 14.43
CA ILE A 2 10.62 26.33 15.28
C ILE A 2 11.92 25.89 15.99
N LEU A 3 13.02 25.77 15.24
CA LEU A 3 14.33 25.38 15.78
C LEU A 3 14.81 26.33 16.89
N ASP A 4 14.60 27.63 16.70
CA ASP A 4 15.05 28.63 17.65
C ASP A 4 14.23 28.62 18.94
N ALA A 5 12.91 28.38 18.82
CA ALA A 5 12.03 28.20 19.97
C ALA A 5 12.44 26.98 20.83
N TYR A 6 12.77 25.86 20.20
CA TYR A 6 13.27 24.69 20.93
C TYR A 6 14.64 24.96 21.56
N ARG A 7 15.56 25.59 20.82
CA ARG A 7 16.89 25.94 21.35
C ARG A 7 16.81 26.90 22.55
N SER A 8 15.94 27.90 22.49
CA SER A 8 15.75 28.85 23.61
C SER A 8 15.20 28.16 24.87
N CYS A 9 14.52 27.02 24.75
CA CYS A 9 14.07 26.18 25.85
C CYS A 9 15.10 25.12 26.28
N GLY A 10 16.35 25.19 25.81
CA GLY A 10 17.42 24.26 26.19
C GLY A 10 17.47 22.94 25.41
N TRP A 11 16.63 22.77 24.39
CA TRP A 11 16.66 21.60 23.52
C TRP A 11 17.85 21.64 22.56
N ARG A 12 18.42 20.47 22.30
CA ARG A 12 19.49 20.29 21.32
C ARG A 12 18.93 19.61 20.07
N HIS A 13 19.06 20.24 18.92
CA HIS A 13 18.70 19.64 17.64
C HIS A 13 19.75 18.61 17.21
N ARG A 14 19.31 17.45 16.73
CA ARG A 14 20.18 16.32 16.36
C ARG A 14 20.69 16.39 14.91
N GLY A 15 20.40 17.44 14.19
CA GLY A 15 20.74 17.60 12.78
C GLY A 15 19.59 17.15 11.87
N PHE A 16 19.88 17.23 10.60
CA PHE A 16 18.99 16.89 9.51
C PHE A 16 19.56 15.67 8.78
N ASP A 17 18.84 14.55 8.84
CA ASP A 17 19.23 13.28 8.23
C ASP A 17 18.36 12.99 7.02
N THR A 18 18.85 12.14 6.12
CA THR A 18 18.10 11.43 5.08
C THR A 18 18.02 9.94 5.44
N GLY A 19 17.20 9.19 4.71
CA GLY A 19 16.95 7.79 5.01
C GLY A 19 15.80 7.60 5.99
N TYR A 20 15.50 6.34 6.30
CA TYR A 20 14.50 5.99 7.29
C TYR A 20 15.04 6.23 8.70
N GLY A 21 14.40 7.14 9.45
CA GLY A 21 14.79 7.44 10.83
C GLY A 21 14.63 6.24 11.76
N LYS A 22 15.48 6.19 12.82
CA LYS A 22 15.43 5.09 13.79
C LYS A 22 14.16 5.05 14.64
N VAL A 23 13.56 6.21 14.91
CA VAL A 23 12.37 6.36 15.77
C VAL A 23 11.21 6.97 15.00
N VAL A 24 11.44 8.09 14.34
CA VAL A 24 10.45 8.81 13.53
C VAL A 24 11.12 9.21 12.21
N ASN A 25 10.41 8.99 11.11
CA ASN A 25 10.90 9.43 9.81
C ASN A 25 10.88 10.95 9.75
N ARG A 26 11.93 11.55 9.22
CA ARG A 26 12.00 12.99 9.01
C ARG A 26 11.13 13.45 7.84
N TRP A 27 11.01 12.63 6.81
CA TRP A 27 10.26 12.94 5.61
C TRP A 27 9.03 12.05 5.51
N ASN A 28 7.87 12.67 5.30
CA ASN A 28 6.61 11.97 5.08
C ASN A 28 6.04 12.32 3.70
N TRP A 29 5.29 11.40 3.11
CA TRP A 29 4.48 11.67 1.94
C TRP A 29 3.04 11.91 2.38
N VAL A 30 2.50 13.10 2.09
CA VAL A 30 1.19 13.52 2.58
C VAL A 30 0.31 13.95 1.42
N ARG A 31 -0.97 13.64 1.53
CA ARG A 31 -1.99 14.04 0.59
C ARG A 31 -3.13 14.78 1.30
N THR A 32 -3.63 15.86 0.67
CA THR A 32 -4.89 16.52 0.99
C THR A 32 -5.99 16.11 -0.01
N PHE A 33 -7.25 16.39 0.32
CA PHE A 33 -8.39 16.00 -0.50
C PHE A 33 -9.20 17.19 -1.01
N ASP A 34 -8.54 18.33 -1.22
CA ASP A 34 -9.16 19.53 -1.76
C ASP A 34 -9.75 19.23 -3.15
N GLY A 35 -11.05 19.48 -3.32
CA GLY A 35 -11.76 19.19 -4.56
C GLY A 35 -12.11 17.71 -4.80
N ILE A 36 -11.71 16.80 -3.93
CA ILE A 36 -12.07 15.38 -4.00
C ILE A 36 -13.37 15.16 -3.23
N LYS A 37 -14.44 14.80 -3.94
CA LYS A 37 -15.80 14.67 -3.36
C LYS A 37 -16.29 13.23 -3.33
N ASP A 38 -15.73 12.38 -4.16
CA ASP A 38 -16.18 11.01 -4.39
C ASP A 38 -15.03 10.13 -4.89
N GLU A 39 -15.31 8.85 -5.04
CA GLU A 39 -14.37 7.86 -5.54
C GLU A 39 -13.89 8.17 -6.96
N ARG A 40 -14.77 8.67 -7.83
CA ARG A 40 -14.44 8.98 -9.23
C ARG A 40 -13.38 10.07 -9.29
N THR A 41 -13.56 11.14 -8.53
CA THR A 41 -12.60 12.24 -8.46
C THR A 41 -11.29 11.82 -7.77
N LEU A 42 -11.38 10.94 -6.76
CA LEU A 42 -10.22 10.33 -6.12
C LEU A 42 -9.39 9.52 -7.12
N LEU A 43 -10.00 8.61 -7.86
CA LEU A 43 -9.32 7.80 -8.87
C LEU A 43 -8.75 8.66 -10.01
N ALA A 44 -9.49 9.67 -10.46
CA ALA A 44 -9.05 10.56 -11.53
C ALA A 44 -7.77 11.35 -11.15
N SER A 45 -7.57 11.66 -9.87
CA SER A 45 -6.41 12.39 -9.38
C SER A 45 -5.12 11.56 -9.31
N TYR A 46 -5.20 10.23 -9.37
CA TYR A 46 -4.01 9.36 -9.35
C TYR A 46 -3.24 9.40 -10.66
N LYS A 47 -1.93 9.13 -10.59
CA LYS A 47 -1.14 8.87 -11.80
C LYS A 47 -1.73 7.71 -12.61
N PRO A 48 -1.62 7.70 -13.94
CA PRO A 48 -2.25 6.67 -14.80
C PRO A 48 -1.93 5.23 -14.36
N ARG A 49 -0.67 4.96 -14.00
CA ARG A 49 -0.22 3.64 -13.54
C ARG A 49 -0.93 3.19 -12.25
N THR A 50 -1.08 4.10 -11.27
CA THR A 50 -1.73 3.78 -10.00
C THR A 50 -3.23 3.56 -10.19
N ARG A 51 -3.88 4.39 -11.00
CA ARG A 51 -5.28 4.19 -11.38
C ARG A 51 -5.50 2.83 -12.08
N TRP A 52 -4.59 2.47 -12.99
CA TRP A 52 -4.59 1.15 -13.60
C TRP A 52 -4.44 0.04 -12.55
N SER A 53 -3.49 0.18 -11.59
CA SER A 53 -3.27 -0.82 -10.54
C SER A 53 -4.50 -1.03 -9.66
N VAL A 54 -5.20 0.05 -9.26
CA VAL A 54 -6.44 -0.04 -8.48
C VAL A 54 -7.53 -0.77 -9.27
N ASN A 55 -7.74 -0.40 -10.53
CA ASN A 55 -8.73 -1.06 -11.40
C ASN A 55 -8.36 -2.53 -11.67
N ARG A 56 -7.07 -2.81 -11.89
CA ARG A 56 -6.58 -4.18 -12.08
C ARG A 56 -6.86 -5.05 -10.86
N ALA A 57 -6.60 -4.54 -9.65
CA ALA A 57 -6.89 -5.27 -8.43
C ALA A 57 -8.38 -5.65 -8.34
N ARG A 58 -9.27 -4.70 -8.58
CA ARG A 58 -10.73 -4.93 -8.56
C ARG A 58 -11.17 -5.99 -9.58
N THR A 59 -10.69 -5.89 -10.81
CA THR A 59 -11.02 -6.85 -11.89
C THR A 59 -10.31 -8.20 -11.73
N SER A 60 -9.40 -8.31 -10.77
CA SER A 60 -8.70 -9.55 -10.43
C SER A 60 -9.21 -10.17 -9.12
N GLY A 61 -10.44 -9.85 -8.71
CA GLY A 61 -11.08 -10.47 -7.55
C GLY A 61 -10.56 -9.99 -6.20
N VAL A 62 -9.76 -8.90 -6.15
CA VAL A 62 -9.28 -8.37 -4.86
C VAL A 62 -10.40 -7.62 -4.14
N ARG A 63 -10.58 -7.93 -2.86
CA ARG A 63 -11.50 -7.25 -1.93
C ARG A 63 -10.72 -6.75 -0.73
N VAL A 64 -11.20 -5.67 -0.12
CA VAL A 64 -10.59 -5.09 1.07
C VAL A 64 -11.60 -5.06 2.20
N ARG A 65 -11.22 -5.65 3.33
CA ARG A 65 -12.01 -5.64 4.56
C ARG A 65 -11.18 -5.22 5.78
N GLU A 66 -11.85 -4.87 6.85
CA GLU A 66 -11.23 -4.64 8.15
C GLU A 66 -11.13 -5.96 8.92
N LEU A 67 -10.03 -6.13 9.66
CA LEU A 67 -9.79 -7.29 10.53
C LEU A 67 -10.36 -7.07 11.93
N GLY A 68 -10.98 -8.13 12.48
CA GLY A 68 -11.28 -8.24 13.89
C GLY A 68 -10.03 -8.39 14.75
N ALA A 69 -10.21 -8.31 16.07
CA ALA A 69 -9.09 -8.48 17.01
C ALA A 69 -8.55 -9.92 17.03
N ASP A 70 -9.39 -10.88 16.73
CA ASP A 70 -9.11 -12.32 16.63
C ASP A 70 -8.42 -12.72 15.32
N GLU A 71 -8.39 -11.83 14.32
CA GLU A 71 -7.80 -12.08 13.01
C GLU A 71 -6.40 -11.45 12.83
N LEU A 72 -5.85 -10.83 13.86
CA LEU A 72 -4.56 -10.11 13.79
C LEU A 72 -3.38 -11.03 13.45
N GLY A 73 -3.48 -12.33 13.70
CA GLY A 73 -2.48 -13.31 13.27
C GLY A 73 -2.18 -13.25 11.78
N THR A 74 -3.21 -13.14 10.92
CA THR A 74 -3.05 -12.99 9.46
C THR A 74 -2.28 -11.72 9.10
N PHE A 75 -2.57 -10.60 9.76
CA PHE A 75 -1.85 -9.34 9.57
C PHE A 75 -0.36 -9.50 9.90
N VAL A 76 -0.07 -10.09 11.07
CA VAL A 76 1.31 -10.31 11.57
C VAL A 76 2.11 -11.20 10.64
N ASP A 77 1.50 -12.25 10.09
CA ASP A 77 2.18 -13.17 9.18
C ASP A 77 2.61 -12.50 7.88
N ILE A 78 1.74 -11.65 7.29
CA ILE A 78 2.06 -10.89 6.09
C ILE A 78 3.14 -9.84 6.39
N GLU A 79 3.02 -9.13 7.51
CA GLU A 79 4.01 -8.13 7.92
C GLU A 79 5.36 -8.78 8.20
N ARG A 80 5.41 -9.90 8.91
CA ARG A 80 6.65 -10.65 9.22
C ARG A 80 7.39 -11.10 7.94
N LYS A 81 6.67 -11.64 6.96
CA LYS A 81 7.24 -12.00 5.65
C LYS A 81 7.79 -10.76 4.92
N THR A 82 7.10 -9.64 5.03
CA THR A 82 7.55 -8.37 4.44
C THR A 82 8.77 -7.82 5.16
N ALA A 83 8.80 -7.87 6.48
CA ALA A 83 9.90 -7.42 7.32
C ALA A 83 11.19 -8.22 7.04
N GLY A 84 11.08 -9.55 6.96
CA GLY A 84 12.22 -10.43 6.62
C GLY A 84 12.83 -10.10 5.25
N ARG A 85 12.00 -9.76 4.27
CA ARG A 85 12.45 -9.37 2.93
C ARG A 85 13.07 -7.96 2.88
N ARG A 86 12.58 -7.05 3.71
CA ARG A 86 12.97 -5.63 3.71
C ARG A 86 14.01 -5.28 4.78
N GLY A 87 14.36 -6.22 5.66
CA GLY A 87 15.39 -6.03 6.67
C GLY A 87 14.98 -5.15 7.87
N PHE A 88 13.66 -5.00 8.15
CA PHE A 88 13.21 -4.30 9.34
C PHE A 88 12.66 -5.27 10.40
N MET A 89 12.56 -4.81 11.65
CA MET A 89 12.05 -5.62 12.75
C MET A 89 10.52 -5.67 12.73
N ALA A 90 9.95 -6.87 12.49
CA ALA A 90 8.54 -7.12 12.64
C ALA A 90 8.13 -7.04 14.12
N ARG A 91 6.90 -6.61 14.37
CA ARG A 91 6.26 -6.68 15.69
C ARG A 91 5.49 -7.98 15.82
N ASP A 92 5.31 -8.44 17.06
CA ASP A 92 4.53 -9.63 17.37
C ASP A 92 3.01 -9.34 17.44
N GLU A 93 2.22 -10.39 17.55
CA GLU A 93 0.77 -10.28 17.62
C GLU A 93 0.32 -9.58 18.90
N ASP A 94 0.99 -9.81 20.03
CA ASP A 94 0.68 -9.15 21.28
C ASP A 94 0.88 -7.64 21.25
N TYR A 95 1.87 -7.17 20.50
CA TYR A 95 2.04 -5.74 20.24
C TYR A 95 0.83 -5.17 19.50
N TYR A 96 0.37 -5.82 18.41
CA TYR A 96 -0.75 -5.33 17.62
C TYR A 96 -2.10 -5.48 18.34
N ARG A 97 -2.26 -6.50 19.16
CA ARG A 97 -3.44 -6.66 20.02
C ARG A 97 -3.55 -5.50 21.00
N ARG A 98 -2.48 -5.22 21.78
CA ARG A 98 -2.41 -4.06 22.68
C ARG A 98 -2.60 -2.74 21.93
N PHE A 99 -2.07 -2.63 20.74
CA PHE A 99 -2.26 -1.45 19.89
C PHE A 99 -3.75 -1.26 19.55
N LYS A 100 -4.44 -2.31 19.10
CA LYS A 100 -5.88 -2.28 18.80
C LYS A 100 -6.71 -1.96 20.04
N GLU A 101 -6.42 -2.55 21.17
CA GLU A 101 -7.07 -2.27 22.46
C GLU A 101 -6.90 -0.80 22.88
N THR A 102 -5.69 -0.26 22.79
CA THR A 102 -5.36 1.11 23.19
C THR A 102 -6.01 2.16 22.29
N PHE A 103 -5.96 1.95 20.98
CA PHE A 103 -6.46 2.92 19.98
C PHE A 103 -7.93 2.68 19.61
N GLY A 104 -8.48 1.51 19.92
CA GLY A 104 -9.87 1.12 19.65
C GLY A 104 -10.23 1.27 18.17
N SER A 105 -11.34 1.94 17.90
CA SER A 105 -11.84 2.18 16.54
C SER A 105 -10.93 3.06 15.67
N ARG A 106 -9.95 3.73 16.28
CA ARG A 106 -8.96 4.54 15.53
C ARG A 106 -7.85 3.70 14.90
N ALA A 107 -7.64 2.47 15.35
CA ALA A 107 -6.70 1.52 14.72
C ALA A 107 -7.45 0.61 13.73
N ARG A 108 -7.30 0.92 12.44
CA ARG A 108 -7.96 0.19 11.35
C ARG A 108 -6.97 -0.79 10.73
N PHE A 109 -7.07 -2.05 11.12
CA PHE A 109 -6.32 -3.14 10.49
C PHE A 109 -7.09 -3.60 9.27
N MET A 110 -6.55 -3.41 8.08
CA MET A 110 -7.21 -3.76 6.83
C MET A 110 -6.43 -4.82 6.09
N LEU A 111 -7.17 -5.74 5.46
CA LEU A 111 -6.65 -6.84 4.67
C LEU A 111 -7.19 -6.76 3.26
N ALA A 112 -6.33 -6.94 2.28
CA ALA A 112 -6.70 -7.16 0.89
C ALA A 112 -6.57 -8.65 0.57
N GLU A 113 -7.68 -9.26 0.17
CA GLU A 113 -7.82 -10.69 -0.11
C GLU A 113 -8.19 -10.89 -1.58
N ILE A 114 -7.64 -11.95 -2.20
CA ILE A 114 -8.02 -12.37 -3.54
C ILE A 114 -9.10 -13.44 -3.39
N HIS A 115 -10.28 -13.19 -3.92
CA HIS A 115 -11.39 -14.13 -3.99
C HIS A 115 -11.25 -14.98 -5.26
N ALA A 116 -10.49 -16.06 -5.16
CA ALA A 116 -10.07 -16.86 -6.31
C ALA A 116 -11.26 -17.55 -7.01
N ASP A 117 -12.23 -18.03 -6.25
CA ASP A 117 -13.42 -18.68 -6.81
C ASP A 117 -14.32 -17.68 -7.55
N GLU A 118 -14.50 -16.47 -6.99
CA GLU A 118 -15.25 -15.40 -7.66
C GLU A 118 -14.54 -14.94 -8.95
N LEU A 119 -13.22 -14.83 -8.90
CA LEU A 119 -12.42 -14.51 -10.07
C LEU A 119 -12.58 -15.56 -11.16
N LEU A 120 -12.44 -16.84 -10.81
CA LEU A 120 -12.60 -17.94 -11.77
C LEU A 120 -14.00 -17.96 -12.37
N ALA A 121 -15.04 -17.84 -11.55
CA ALA A 121 -16.42 -17.81 -12.01
C ALA A 121 -16.69 -16.63 -12.97
N GLY A 122 -16.18 -15.44 -12.62
CA GLY A 122 -16.32 -14.24 -13.47
C GLY A 122 -15.62 -14.38 -14.82
N LEU A 123 -14.40 -14.93 -14.83
CA LEU A 123 -13.65 -15.17 -16.06
C LEU A 123 -14.29 -16.27 -16.92
N THR A 124 -14.86 -17.31 -16.31
CA THR A 124 -15.60 -18.37 -17.03
C THR A 124 -16.82 -17.78 -17.73
N ALA A 125 -17.62 -17.01 -17.00
CA ALA A 125 -18.80 -16.36 -17.59
C ALA A 125 -18.44 -15.34 -18.71
N GLU A 126 -17.29 -14.68 -18.63
CA GLU A 126 -16.79 -13.81 -19.68
C GLU A 126 -16.33 -14.62 -20.90
N HIS A 127 -15.66 -15.75 -20.68
CA HIS A 127 -15.21 -16.68 -21.71
C HIS A 127 -16.41 -17.19 -22.52
N ASP A 128 -17.44 -17.70 -21.85
CA ASP A 128 -18.62 -18.25 -22.51
C ASP A 128 -19.32 -17.19 -23.36
N ARG A 129 -19.48 -15.97 -22.83
CA ARG A 129 -20.03 -14.84 -23.63
C ARG A 129 -19.21 -14.48 -24.85
N LEU A 130 -17.87 -14.53 -24.75
CA LEU A 130 -17.00 -14.24 -25.91
C LEU A 130 -17.01 -15.39 -26.92
N ALA A 131 -17.09 -16.64 -26.47
CA ALA A 131 -17.25 -17.80 -27.33
C ALA A 131 -18.55 -17.72 -28.13
N ASP A 132 -19.69 -17.50 -27.48
CA ASP A 132 -20.98 -17.32 -28.13
C ASP A 132 -20.97 -16.17 -29.14
N ARG A 133 -20.33 -15.06 -28.78
CA ARG A 133 -20.16 -13.92 -29.68
C ARG A 133 -19.32 -14.29 -30.91
N LEU A 134 -18.23 -15.02 -30.72
CA LEU A 134 -17.38 -15.46 -31.80
C LEU A 134 -18.13 -16.34 -32.80
N ASP A 135 -18.91 -17.29 -32.30
CA ASP A 135 -19.73 -18.18 -33.14
C ASP A 135 -20.82 -17.43 -33.91
N SER A 136 -21.50 -16.50 -33.22
CA SER A 136 -22.47 -15.62 -33.91
C SER A 136 -21.82 -14.77 -35.02
N LEU A 137 -20.61 -14.25 -34.79
CA LEU A 137 -19.87 -13.49 -35.83
C LEU A 137 -19.45 -14.37 -36.99
N ARG A 138 -19.05 -15.63 -36.77
CA ARG A 138 -18.70 -16.60 -37.80
C ARG A 138 -19.91 -16.96 -38.67
N THR A 139 -21.04 -17.28 -38.04
CA THR A 139 -22.30 -17.56 -38.78
C THR A 139 -22.72 -16.39 -39.65
N ARG A 140 -22.60 -15.16 -39.15
CA ARG A 140 -22.93 -13.95 -39.93
C ARG A 140 -21.93 -13.73 -41.06
N TYR A 141 -20.66 -14.08 -40.87
CA TYR A 141 -19.63 -13.97 -41.91
C TYR A 141 -19.85 -15.01 -43.02
N GLU A 142 -20.26 -16.22 -42.68
CA GLU A 142 -20.63 -17.26 -43.64
C GLU A 142 -21.83 -16.85 -44.51
N ALA A 143 -22.82 -16.20 -43.89
CA ALA A 143 -23.98 -15.69 -44.64
C ALA A 143 -23.65 -14.48 -45.50
N HIS A 144 -22.77 -13.60 -45.04
CA HIS A 144 -22.38 -12.38 -45.74
C HIS A 144 -20.96 -11.93 -45.36
N ALA A 145 -19.97 -12.33 -46.13
CA ALA A 145 -18.56 -12.04 -45.91
C ALA A 145 -18.24 -10.55 -46.08
N THR A 146 -17.83 -9.86 -45.01
CA THR A 146 -17.33 -8.49 -45.04
C THR A 146 -16.02 -8.34 -44.30
N THR A 147 -15.17 -7.41 -44.75
CA THR A 147 -13.89 -7.10 -44.09
C THR A 147 -14.09 -6.70 -42.62
N ARG A 148 -15.21 -6.00 -42.33
CA ARG A 148 -15.57 -5.58 -40.93
C ARG A 148 -15.85 -6.78 -40.03
N LEU A 149 -16.64 -7.77 -40.53
CA LEU A 149 -16.93 -8.98 -39.77
C LEU A 149 -15.67 -9.81 -39.54
N LYS A 150 -14.82 -9.96 -40.57
CA LYS A 150 -13.54 -10.64 -40.40
C LYS A 150 -12.68 -10.03 -39.33
N ARG A 151 -12.53 -8.69 -39.33
CA ARG A 151 -11.79 -7.98 -38.27
C ARG A 151 -12.40 -8.22 -36.86
N GLN A 152 -13.72 -8.20 -36.73
CA GLN A 152 -14.39 -8.49 -35.47
C GLN A 152 -14.15 -9.92 -34.97
N ILE A 153 -14.14 -10.90 -35.89
CA ILE A 153 -13.80 -12.30 -35.59
C ILE A 153 -12.37 -12.39 -35.05
N ASP A 154 -11.40 -11.80 -35.78
CA ASP A 154 -9.99 -11.84 -35.42
C ASP A 154 -9.74 -11.16 -34.07
N ASP A 155 -10.39 -10.01 -33.80
CA ASP A 155 -10.30 -9.29 -32.50
C ASP A 155 -10.91 -10.11 -31.37
N THR A 156 -12.08 -10.72 -31.60
CA THR A 156 -12.76 -11.54 -30.57
C THR A 156 -11.98 -12.82 -30.28
N ALA A 157 -11.43 -13.47 -31.28
CA ALA A 157 -10.59 -14.67 -31.12
C ALA A 157 -9.31 -14.36 -30.30
N ARG A 158 -8.62 -13.23 -30.60
CA ARG A 158 -7.47 -12.80 -29.80
C ARG A 158 -7.83 -12.54 -28.32
N ASN A 159 -8.97 -11.89 -28.08
CA ASN A 159 -9.46 -11.64 -26.73
C ASN A 159 -9.78 -12.95 -26.01
N LEU A 160 -10.36 -13.93 -26.70
CA LEU A 160 -10.68 -15.25 -26.13
C LEU A 160 -9.38 -15.97 -25.71
N THR A 161 -8.36 -16.03 -26.58
CA THR A 161 -7.07 -16.64 -26.24
C THR A 161 -6.38 -15.95 -25.06
N ALA A 162 -6.46 -14.61 -24.97
CA ALA A 162 -5.92 -13.90 -23.82
C ALA A 162 -6.69 -14.21 -22.52
N LEU A 163 -7.99 -14.45 -22.63
CA LEU A 163 -8.86 -14.80 -21.49
C LEU A 163 -8.64 -16.25 -21.03
N GLU A 164 -8.41 -17.18 -21.94
CA GLU A 164 -8.07 -18.59 -21.63
C GLU A 164 -6.82 -18.66 -20.75
N ARG A 165 -5.78 -17.91 -21.07
CA ARG A 165 -4.58 -17.83 -20.22
C ARG A 165 -4.89 -17.29 -18.81
N ARG A 166 -5.76 -16.28 -18.70
CA ARG A 166 -6.20 -15.76 -17.39
C ARG A 166 -7.04 -16.78 -16.61
N LEU A 167 -7.83 -17.60 -17.31
CA LEU A 167 -8.57 -18.70 -16.70
C LEU A 167 -7.62 -19.74 -16.09
N ASP A 168 -6.57 -20.11 -16.81
CA ASP A 168 -5.59 -21.08 -16.30
C ASP A 168 -4.84 -20.53 -15.08
N GLU A 169 -4.47 -19.23 -15.09
CA GLU A 169 -3.90 -18.54 -13.93
C GLU A 169 -4.88 -18.55 -12.74
N ALA A 170 -6.17 -18.30 -12.97
CA ALA A 170 -7.20 -18.31 -11.92
C ALA A 170 -7.46 -19.73 -11.38
N ARG A 171 -7.47 -20.75 -12.23
CA ARG A 171 -7.56 -22.16 -11.81
C ARG A 171 -6.38 -22.57 -10.94
N ALA A 172 -5.15 -22.19 -11.33
CA ALA A 172 -3.97 -22.42 -10.49
C ALA A 172 -4.08 -21.71 -9.15
N LEU A 173 -4.65 -20.51 -9.13
CA LEU A 173 -4.81 -19.72 -7.91
C LEU A 173 -5.78 -20.41 -6.91
N THR A 174 -6.88 -21.02 -7.38
CA THR A 174 -7.84 -21.73 -6.49
C THR A 174 -7.21 -22.90 -5.73
N THR A 175 -6.08 -23.44 -6.19
CA THR A 175 -5.32 -24.45 -5.44
C THR A 175 -4.68 -23.91 -4.16
N HIS A 176 -4.52 -22.60 -4.03
CA HIS A 176 -4.02 -21.93 -2.84
C HIS A 176 -5.13 -21.60 -1.82
N GLY A 177 -6.40 -21.72 -2.23
CA GLY A 177 -7.58 -21.45 -1.43
C GLY A 177 -8.61 -20.59 -2.16
N SER A 178 -9.84 -20.57 -1.66
CA SER A 178 -10.93 -19.75 -2.22
C SER A 178 -10.76 -18.26 -1.92
N VAL A 179 -10.21 -17.93 -0.75
CA VAL A 179 -9.89 -16.56 -0.31
C VAL A 179 -8.45 -16.52 0.17
N ILE A 180 -7.64 -15.68 -0.46
CA ILE A 180 -6.20 -15.67 -0.27
C ILE A 180 -5.77 -14.29 0.23
N PRO A 181 -5.22 -14.18 1.46
CA PRO A 181 -4.63 -12.95 1.95
C PRO A 181 -3.42 -12.53 1.09
N ALA A 182 -3.43 -11.29 0.57
CA ALA A 182 -2.38 -10.82 -0.34
C ALA A 182 -1.61 -9.60 0.16
N ALA A 183 -2.27 -8.71 0.90
CA ALA A 183 -1.64 -7.53 1.48
C ALA A 183 -2.41 -7.05 2.72
N CYS A 184 -1.70 -6.41 3.64
CA CYS A 184 -2.30 -5.83 4.85
C CYS A 184 -1.79 -4.41 5.10
N ALA A 185 -2.57 -3.62 5.84
CA ALA A 185 -2.17 -2.29 6.29
C ALA A 185 -2.83 -1.92 7.62
N LEU A 186 -2.10 -1.18 8.43
CA LEU A 186 -2.62 -0.51 9.61
C LEU A 186 -2.74 0.98 9.32
N PHE A 187 -3.98 1.48 9.37
CA PHE A 187 -4.28 2.90 9.34
C PHE A 187 -4.63 3.38 10.74
N VAL A 188 -4.10 4.52 11.13
CA VAL A 188 -4.39 5.12 12.44
C VAL A 188 -5.05 6.47 12.23
N GLU A 189 -6.26 6.59 12.75
CA GLU A 189 -7.05 7.81 12.65
C GLU A 189 -6.69 8.78 13.78
N HIS A 190 -6.19 9.94 13.41
CA HIS A 190 -6.00 11.10 14.27
C HIS A 190 -7.04 12.17 13.92
N ARG A 191 -7.23 13.16 14.81
CA ARG A 191 -8.23 14.23 14.61
C ARG A 191 -8.12 14.95 13.25
N ARG A 192 -6.89 15.14 12.73
CA ARG A 192 -6.62 15.91 11.51
C ARG A 192 -6.04 15.10 10.39
N GLU A 193 -5.62 13.87 10.63
CA GLU A 193 -5.03 13.02 9.61
C GLU A 193 -5.31 11.53 9.85
N THR A 194 -5.27 10.78 8.79
CA THR A 194 -5.18 9.31 8.81
C THR A 194 -3.76 8.92 8.42
N VAL A 195 -3.09 8.14 9.26
CA VAL A 195 -1.72 7.68 9.03
C VAL A 195 -1.72 6.25 8.53
N TYR A 196 -1.12 6.01 7.36
CA TYR A 196 -0.77 4.68 6.83
C TYR A 196 0.52 4.23 7.51
N LEU A 197 0.40 3.61 8.69
CA LEU A 197 1.50 3.43 9.65
C LEU A 197 2.44 2.31 9.24
N THR A 198 1.89 1.14 8.93
CA THR A 198 2.66 -0.03 8.47
C THR A 198 1.85 -0.85 7.49
N ALA A 199 2.55 -1.60 6.63
CA ALA A 199 1.92 -2.45 5.64
C ALA A 199 2.82 -3.61 5.24
N GLY A 200 2.17 -4.69 4.81
CA GLY A 200 2.81 -5.87 4.24
C GLY A 200 2.15 -6.30 2.93
N ALA A 201 2.92 -6.97 2.09
CA ALA A 201 2.40 -7.58 0.87
C ALA A 201 3.19 -8.84 0.51
N LEU A 202 2.50 -9.84 0.06
CA LEU A 202 3.07 -11.11 -0.39
C LEU A 202 3.50 -10.99 -1.85
N PRO A 203 4.80 -11.20 -2.16
CA PRO A 203 5.35 -10.98 -3.50
C PRO A 203 4.78 -11.93 -4.55
N GLU A 204 4.39 -13.14 -4.16
CA GLU A 204 3.76 -14.14 -5.01
C GLU A 204 2.45 -13.65 -5.64
N TYR A 205 1.75 -12.71 -4.97
CA TYR A 205 0.48 -12.12 -5.46
C TYR A 205 0.65 -10.71 -6.03
N ARG A 206 1.88 -10.31 -6.38
CA ARG A 206 2.17 -8.95 -6.91
C ARG A 206 1.35 -8.60 -8.16
N ALA A 207 1.07 -9.58 -9.01
CA ALA A 207 0.29 -9.39 -10.23
C ALA A 207 -1.14 -8.87 -9.98
N TYR A 208 -1.69 -9.14 -8.80
CA TYR A 208 -3.05 -8.76 -8.40
C TYR A 208 -3.16 -7.32 -7.87
N GLN A 209 -2.04 -6.60 -7.70
CA GLN A 209 -1.99 -5.19 -7.31
C GLN A 209 -2.71 -4.86 -5.98
N ALA A 210 -2.86 -5.83 -5.07
CA ALA A 210 -3.58 -5.71 -3.81
C ALA A 210 -3.19 -4.49 -2.95
N PRO A 211 -1.89 -4.11 -2.82
CA PRO A 211 -1.51 -2.93 -2.06
C PRO A 211 -2.09 -1.62 -2.61
N ALA A 212 -2.26 -1.51 -3.93
CA ALA A 212 -2.79 -0.29 -4.53
C ALA A 212 -4.27 -0.11 -4.18
N LEU A 213 -5.07 -1.19 -4.23
CA LEU A 213 -6.47 -1.15 -3.82
C LEU A 213 -6.61 -0.92 -2.31
N LEU A 214 -5.73 -1.50 -1.49
CA LEU A 214 -5.75 -1.34 -0.04
C LEU A 214 -5.56 0.13 0.38
N VAL A 215 -4.58 0.83 -0.22
CA VAL A 215 -4.35 2.26 0.02
C VAL A 215 -5.53 3.10 -0.49
N HIS A 216 -6.06 2.77 -1.68
CA HIS A 216 -7.23 3.46 -2.25
C HIS A 216 -8.45 3.36 -1.32
N GLU A 217 -8.77 2.15 -0.84
CA GLU A 217 -9.87 1.92 0.09
C GLU A 217 -9.66 2.63 1.43
N GLY A 218 -8.41 2.67 1.93
CA GLY A 218 -8.05 3.46 3.10
C GLY A 218 -8.34 4.95 2.92
N MET A 219 -7.91 5.54 1.80
CA MET A 219 -8.21 6.94 1.47
C MET A 219 -9.72 7.20 1.31
N LEU A 220 -10.41 6.32 0.58
CA LEU A 220 -11.83 6.47 0.31
C LEU A 220 -12.66 6.41 1.60
N ARG A 221 -12.46 5.37 2.40
CA ARG A 221 -13.26 5.12 3.61
C ARG A 221 -12.95 6.09 4.74
N LEU A 222 -11.66 6.41 4.95
CA LEU A 222 -11.20 7.12 6.14
C LEU A 222 -10.99 8.64 5.92
N CYS A 223 -10.97 9.10 4.67
CA CYS A 223 -10.79 10.52 4.34
C CYS A 223 -11.91 11.08 3.48
N VAL A 224 -12.18 10.51 2.30
CA VAL A 224 -13.18 11.05 1.37
C VAL A 224 -14.61 10.91 1.93
N ASN A 225 -14.96 9.70 2.41
CA ASN A 225 -16.27 9.41 2.99
C ASN A 225 -16.36 9.79 4.49
N SER A 226 -15.35 10.44 5.03
CA SER A 226 -15.35 10.89 6.43
C SER A 226 -16.13 12.18 6.60
N THR A 227 -16.85 12.32 7.71
CA THR A 227 -17.54 13.55 8.09
C THR A 227 -16.59 14.69 8.48
N GLN A 228 -15.32 14.40 8.72
CA GLN A 228 -14.29 15.38 9.05
C GLN A 228 -13.22 15.41 7.95
N PRO A 229 -12.88 16.59 7.39
CA PRO A 229 -11.77 16.73 6.45
C PRO A 229 -10.48 16.24 7.11
N ARG A 230 -9.83 15.29 6.49
CA ARG A 230 -8.56 14.73 6.97
C ARG A 230 -7.56 14.69 5.84
N ARG A 231 -6.30 14.92 6.14
CA ARG A 231 -5.22 14.59 5.24
C ARG A 231 -4.83 13.12 5.43
N PHE A 232 -4.25 12.53 4.42
CA PHE A 232 -3.75 11.16 4.46
C PHE A 232 -2.22 11.19 4.47
N ASN A 233 -1.64 10.75 5.58
CA ASN A 233 -0.21 10.67 5.74
C ASN A 233 0.24 9.24 5.39
N MET A 234 0.89 9.10 4.24
CA MET A 234 1.45 7.81 3.80
C MET A 234 2.75 7.44 4.53
N TYR A 235 3.12 8.22 5.57
CA TYR A 235 4.26 8.01 6.43
C TYR A 235 5.60 8.10 5.70
N GLY A 236 6.65 7.50 6.27
CA GLY A 236 8.04 7.71 5.95
C GLY A 236 8.46 7.51 4.49
N ILE A 237 9.28 8.44 4.02
CA ILE A 237 10.11 8.33 2.83
C ILE A 237 11.54 8.71 3.22
N THR A 238 12.53 8.34 2.40
CA THR A 238 13.94 8.60 2.69
C THR A 238 14.33 10.08 2.64
N GLY A 239 13.57 10.90 1.92
CA GLY A 239 13.93 12.30 1.63
C GLY A 239 14.97 12.43 0.52
N VAL A 240 15.30 11.33 -0.16
CA VAL A 240 16.16 11.29 -1.34
C VAL A 240 15.29 11.24 -2.58
N PHE A 241 15.27 12.30 -3.38
CA PHE A 241 14.31 12.43 -4.49
C PHE A 241 14.92 12.16 -5.86
N ASN A 242 16.22 12.37 -6.03
CA ASN A 242 16.89 12.38 -7.33
C ASN A 242 17.86 11.21 -7.54
N ASP A 243 17.98 10.32 -6.58
CA ASP A 243 18.82 9.11 -6.70
C ASP A 243 17.96 7.92 -7.13
N PRO A 244 18.18 7.35 -8.33
CA PRO A 244 17.46 6.16 -8.78
C PRO A 244 17.83 4.91 -7.98
N ASP A 245 18.99 4.88 -7.35
CA ASP A 245 19.52 3.74 -6.60
C ASP A 245 19.20 3.82 -5.09
N ASP A 246 18.47 4.86 -4.66
CA ASP A 246 18.01 4.97 -3.27
C ASP A 246 17.15 3.75 -2.86
N GLU A 247 17.44 3.17 -1.71
CA GLU A 247 16.73 1.99 -1.16
C GLU A 247 15.21 2.20 -1.04
N GLY A 248 14.77 3.43 -0.79
CA GLY A 248 13.37 3.85 -0.68
C GLY A 248 12.73 4.25 -2.00
N ARG A 249 13.43 4.21 -3.13
CA ARG A 249 12.94 4.68 -4.43
C ARG A 249 11.59 4.07 -4.81
N GLY A 250 11.46 2.75 -4.71
CA GLY A 250 10.20 2.06 -5.03
C GLY A 250 9.04 2.44 -4.10
N VAL A 251 9.33 2.76 -2.83
CA VAL A 251 8.33 3.23 -1.86
C VAL A 251 7.89 4.65 -2.21
N LEU A 252 8.84 5.52 -2.55
CA LEU A 252 8.55 6.90 -2.98
C LEU A 252 7.68 6.91 -4.24
N GLU A 253 8.05 6.16 -5.27
CA GLU A 253 7.29 6.05 -6.52
C GLU A 253 5.87 5.51 -6.33
N PHE A 254 5.72 4.50 -5.46
CA PHE A 254 4.41 3.98 -5.07
C PHE A 254 3.53 5.07 -4.44
N LYS A 255 4.07 5.83 -3.48
CA LYS A 255 3.35 6.91 -2.78
C LYS A 255 3.02 8.07 -3.71
N GLN A 256 3.98 8.48 -4.55
CA GLN A 256 3.78 9.51 -5.58
C GLN A 256 2.67 9.17 -6.58
N GLY A 257 2.41 7.90 -6.79
CA GLY A 257 1.32 7.41 -7.64
C GLY A 257 -0.06 7.83 -7.19
N PHE A 258 -0.24 8.01 -5.89
CA PHE A 258 -1.51 8.43 -5.26
C PHE A 258 -1.66 9.94 -5.16
N ASP A 259 -0.78 10.72 -5.79
CA ASP A 259 -0.70 12.17 -5.65
C ASP A 259 -0.23 12.61 -4.24
N GLY A 260 -0.04 13.90 -4.01
CA GLY A 260 0.43 14.44 -2.74
C GLY A 260 1.79 15.12 -2.83
N HIS A 261 2.38 15.39 -1.69
CA HIS A 261 3.66 16.09 -1.58
C HIS A 261 4.50 15.55 -0.41
N ALA A 262 5.80 15.81 -0.46
CA ALA A 262 6.70 15.50 0.64
C ALA A 262 6.60 16.60 1.72
N GLU A 263 6.49 16.19 2.98
CA GLU A 263 6.60 17.06 4.15
C GLU A 263 7.87 16.72 4.93
N GLU A 264 8.66 17.76 5.20
CA GLU A 264 9.86 17.67 6.03
C GLU A 264 9.53 18.04 7.47
N LEU A 265 9.76 17.13 8.40
CA LEU A 265 9.62 17.39 9.82
C LEU A 265 10.86 18.14 10.36
N ALA A 266 10.69 18.85 11.46
CA ALA A 266 11.73 19.67 12.07
C ALA A 266 12.94 18.88 12.61
N GLY A 267 12.93 17.54 12.51
CA GLY A 267 13.99 16.67 13.02
C GLY A 267 13.81 16.29 14.49
N ALA A 268 14.80 15.62 15.06
CA ALA A 268 14.79 15.18 16.42
C ALA A 268 15.43 16.20 17.36
N PHE A 269 14.80 16.40 18.53
CA PHE A 269 15.30 17.27 19.58
C PHE A 269 15.51 16.46 20.86
N ILE A 270 16.58 16.78 21.59
CA ILE A 270 16.89 16.18 22.87
C ILE A 270 16.96 17.27 23.93
N LEU A 271 16.28 17.07 25.04
CA LEU A 271 16.41 17.86 26.25
C LEU A 271 17.10 16.99 27.32
N PRO A 272 18.41 17.17 27.55
CA PRO A 272 19.11 16.43 28.59
C PRO A 272 18.65 16.89 29.97
N THR A 273 17.97 16.02 30.72
CA THR A 273 17.60 16.29 32.14
C THR A 273 18.79 16.24 33.10
N SER A 274 19.88 15.57 32.66
CA SER A 274 21.18 15.56 33.34
C SER A 274 22.28 15.53 32.30
N THR A 275 23.07 16.59 32.21
CA THR A 275 24.15 16.72 31.23
C THR A 275 25.23 15.64 31.39
N ILE A 276 25.52 15.26 32.64
CA ILE A 276 26.53 14.23 32.92
C ILE A 276 26.06 12.86 32.43
N ARG A 277 24.87 12.45 32.84
CA ARG A 277 24.27 11.16 32.43
C ARG A 277 24.11 11.07 30.91
N TYR A 278 23.70 12.17 30.26
CA TYR A 278 23.56 12.25 28.83
C TYR A 278 24.91 12.04 28.10
N LYS A 279 25.99 12.73 28.54
CA LYS A 279 27.33 12.53 27.96
C LYS A 279 27.86 11.12 28.16
N LEU A 280 27.62 10.51 29.32
CA LEU A 280 28.00 9.11 29.56
C LEU A 280 27.22 8.15 28.64
N SER A 281 25.93 8.38 28.45
CA SER A 281 25.09 7.57 27.55
C SER A 281 25.54 7.72 26.08
N GLU A 282 25.89 8.93 25.62
CA GLU A 282 26.41 9.14 24.27
C GLU A 282 27.77 8.43 24.08
N ALA A 283 28.66 8.53 25.05
CA ALA A 283 29.96 7.83 24.98
C ALA A 283 29.78 6.30 24.93
N ALA A 284 28.90 5.76 25.78
CA ALA A 284 28.59 4.31 25.78
C ALA A 284 27.98 3.85 24.44
N HIS A 285 27.12 4.67 23.85
CA HIS A 285 26.50 4.38 22.54
C HIS A 285 27.53 4.38 21.41
N THR A 286 28.45 5.38 21.42
CA THR A 286 29.54 5.46 20.43
C THR A 286 30.46 4.25 20.52
N ILE A 287 30.84 3.83 21.73
CA ILE A 287 31.66 2.62 21.96
C ILE A 287 30.96 1.37 21.44
N LYS A 288 29.65 1.25 21.65
CA LYS A 288 28.87 0.11 21.15
C LYS A 288 28.85 0.07 19.62
N LEU A 289 28.64 1.21 18.95
CA LEU A 289 28.65 1.31 17.49
C LEU A 289 30.04 0.96 16.90
N LEU A 290 31.12 1.40 17.53
CA LEU A 290 32.47 1.06 17.11
C LEU A 290 32.78 -0.42 17.24
N LYS A 291 32.25 -1.10 18.27
CA LYS A 291 32.37 -2.54 18.45
C LYS A 291 31.55 -3.34 17.42
N GLU A 292 30.43 -2.82 16.99
CA GLU A 292 29.57 -3.45 15.97
C GLU A 292 30.14 -3.25 14.55
N ALA A 293 30.79 -2.11 14.28
CA ALA A 293 31.43 -1.82 12.99
C ALA A 293 32.80 -2.51 12.80
N GLY A 294 33.43 -3.00 13.87
CA GLY A 294 34.67 -3.72 13.83
C GLY A 294 34.54 -5.26 13.77
N ARG A 295 33.30 -5.74 13.57
CA ARG A 295 32.99 -7.16 13.33
C ARG A 295 32.49 -7.36 11.91
#